data_920600460a69e9fbfc1c14aed15bafa0
#
_entry.id   920600460a69e9fbfc1c14aed15bafa0
#
_cell.length_a   1.000
_cell.length_b   1.000
_cell.length_c   1.000
_cell.angle_alpha   90.00
_cell.angle_beta   90.00
_cell.angle_gamma   90.00
#
_symmetry.space_group_name_H-M   'P 1'
#
loop_
_entity.id
_entity.type
_entity.pdbx_description
1 polymer ?
#
loop_
_entity_poly.entity_id
_entity_poly.type
_entity_poly.pdbx_seq_one_letter_code
_entity_poly.pdbx_strand_id
1 'polypeptide(L)'
;MFQYQIIPVTAFQENCSIIWCDETKEAAFIDPGGEPELLKKAVEKLGVNIKQILLTHGHLDHVGAAVELAKHYDVKIIGSNQEDEFLFSGLPQQCIQFGFPYIEPFLPDYWLKEGDKIKVGNISLDVLYCPGHTPGHIVFINHPDKIAFVGDVLFNGSIGRTDFPRGNHADLISSIKHKLLPLGDDFIFVPGHGPMSSFGHERINNPFLA
;
A
#
# COMPACT_ATOMS: atom_id res chain seq x y z
N MET A 1 -10.19 -8.56 -16.72
CA MET A 1 -9.19 -7.46 -16.93
C MET A 1 -8.98 -6.75 -15.60
N PHE A 2 -7.72 -6.42 -15.27
CA PHE A 2 -7.35 -5.65 -14.09
C PHE A 2 -7.72 -4.16 -14.28
N GLN A 3 -8.31 -3.57 -13.26
CA GLN A 3 -8.65 -2.14 -13.23
C GLN A 3 -8.23 -1.55 -11.89
N TYR A 4 -7.97 -0.26 -11.85
CA TYR A 4 -7.67 0.45 -10.62
C TYR A 4 -8.09 1.92 -10.69
N GLN A 5 -8.33 2.51 -9.52
CA GLN A 5 -8.53 3.95 -9.34
C GLN A 5 -7.75 4.40 -8.11
N ILE A 6 -6.97 5.46 -8.26
CA ILE A 6 -6.23 6.12 -7.18
C ILE A 6 -7.11 7.27 -6.67
N ILE A 7 -7.21 7.36 -5.35
CA ILE A 7 -7.97 8.39 -4.65
C ILE A 7 -7.08 8.94 -3.55
N PRO A 8 -6.48 10.13 -3.75
CA PRO A 8 -5.70 10.75 -2.68
C PRO A 8 -6.57 11.06 -1.47
N VAL A 9 -6.11 10.63 -0.31
CA VAL A 9 -6.79 10.80 0.98
C VAL A 9 -5.82 11.39 2.00
N THR A 10 -6.33 11.83 3.12
CA THR A 10 -5.63 12.46 4.23
C THR A 10 -4.98 13.81 3.89
N ALA A 11 -4.58 14.54 4.93
CA ALA A 11 -3.80 15.78 4.76
C ALA A 11 -2.43 15.54 4.09
N PHE A 12 -1.95 14.28 4.11
CA PHE A 12 -0.68 13.89 3.49
C PHE A 12 -0.83 13.47 2.02
N GLN A 13 -2.07 13.50 1.46
CA GLN A 13 -2.35 13.11 0.07
C GLN A 13 -1.84 11.69 -0.23
N GLU A 14 -2.11 10.76 0.70
CA GLU A 14 -1.82 9.34 0.49
C GLU A 14 -2.69 8.79 -0.65
N ASN A 15 -2.12 7.96 -1.51
CA ASN A 15 -2.74 7.38 -2.69
C ASN A 15 -3.49 6.07 -2.35
N CYS A 16 -4.62 6.15 -1.68
CA CYS A 16 -5.51 5.01 -1.55
C CYS A 16 -5.90 4.48 -2.93
N SER A 17 -5.78 3.18 -3.14
CA SER A 17 -6.18 2.56 -4.40
C SER A 17 -7.36 1.63 -4.23
N ILE A 18 -8.34 1.71 -5.14
CA ILE A 18 -9.35 0.67 -5.34
C ILE A 18 -8.91 -0.13 -6.55
N ILE A 19 -8.67 -1.41 -6.38
CA ILE A 19 -8.35 -2.35 -7.48
C ILE A 19 -9.52 -3.31 -7.67
N TRP A 20 -9.81 -3.71 -8.91
CA TRP A 20 -10.90 -4.67 -9.16
C TRP A 20 -10.71 -5.50 -10.42
N CYS A 21 -11.36 -6.67 -10.41
CA CYS A 21 -11.54 -7.50 -11.58
C CYS A 21 -12.77 -7.03 -12.35
N ASP A 22 -12.59 -6.58 -13.60
CA ASP A 22 -13.70 -6.04 -14.41
C ASP A 22 -14.79 -7.10 -14.73
N GLU A 23 -14.40 -8.38 -14.79
CA GLU A 23 -15.32 -9.48 -15.07
C GLU A 23 -16.20 -9.84 -13.88
N THR A 24 -15.60 -9.93 -12.68
CA THR A 24 -16.33 -10.36 -11.47
C THR A 24 -16.86 -9.21 -10.64
N LYS A 25 -16.38 -7.98 -10.90
CA LYS A 25 -16.59 -6.77 -10.08
C LYS A 25 -16.12 -6.91 -8.62
N GLU A 26 -15.39 -7.97 -8.29
CA GLU A 26 -14.74 -8.10 -6.98
C GLU A 26 -13.55 -7.15 -6.90
N ALA A 27 -13.44 -6.46 -5.76
CA ALA A 27 -12.50 -5.38 -5.54
C ALA A 27 -11.82 -5.46 -4.17
N ALA A 28 -10.71 -4.74 -4.05
CA ALA A 28 -10.03 -4.52 -2.79
C ALA A 28 -9.59 -3.05 -2.67
N PHE A 29 -9.54 -2.54 -1.44
CA PHE A 29 -8.77 -1.35 -1.15
C PHE A 29 -7.30 -1.72 -0.93
N ILE A 30 -6.40 -0.84 -1.34
CA ILE A 30 -5.00 -0.82 -0.91
C ILE A 30 -4.79 0.51 -0.18
N ASP A 31 -4.33 0.43 1.06
CA ASP A 31 -4.01 1.55 1.95
C ASP A 31 -5.13 2.60 2.08
N PRO A 32 -6.31 2.26 2.61
CA PRO A 32 -7.36 3.25 2.86
C PRO A 32 -7.01 4.11 4.08
N GLY A 33 -6.21 5.16 3.86
CA GLY A 33 -5.64 5.98 4.93
C GLY A 33 -6.60 6.95 5.61
N GLY A 34 -7.69 7.34 4.93
CA GLY A 34 -8.65 8.31 5.46
C GLY A 34 -9.89 8.47 4.60
N GLU A 35 -10.71 9.48 4.91
CA GLU A 35 -11.92 9.89 4.18
C GLU A 35 -12.85 8.72 3.80
N PRO A 36 -13.28 7.87 4.74
CA PRO A 36 -14.06 6.66 4.43
C PRO A 36 -15.33 6.94 3.61
N GLU A 37 -15.99 8.06 3.82
CA GLU A 37 -17.19 8.43 3.07
C GLU A 37 -16.88 8.76 1.59
N LEU A 38 -15.71 9.35 1.30
CA LEU A 38 -15.26 9.56 -0.07
C LEU A 38 -14.99 8.22 -0.75
N LEU A 39 -14.33 7.29 -0.05
CA LEU A 39 -14.02 5.96 -0.55
C LEU A 39 -15.28 5.12 -0.80
N LYS A 40 -16.28 5.16 0.11
CA LYS A 40 -17.57 4.49 -0.07
C LYS A 40 -18.30 4.99 -1.32
N LYS A 41 -18.36 6.32 -1.52
CA LYS A 41 -18.95 6.92 -2.74
C LYS A 41 -18.24 6.49 -4.02
N ALA A 42 -16.91 6.36 -3.97
CA ALA A 42 -16.14 5.88 -5.12
C ALA A 42 -16.49 4.42 -5.47
N VAL A 43 -16.61 3.55 -4.48
CA VAL A 43 -17.04 2.15 -4.66
C VAL A 43 -18.43 2.08 -5.27
N GLU A 44 -19.40 2.86 -4.77
CA GLU A 44 -20.75 2.94 -5.32
C GLU A 44 -20.74 3.38 -6.80
N LYS A 45 -19.96 4.44 -7.12
CA LYS A 45 -19.83 4.95 -8.48
C LYS A 45 -19.20 3.93 -9.44
N LEU A 46 -18.22 3.15 -8.96
CA LEU A 46 -17.57 2.11 -9.75
C LEU A 46 -18.45 0.86 -9.93
N GLY A 47 -19.44 0.66 -9.06
CA GLY A 47 -20.31 -0.51 -9.08
C GLY A 47 -19.53 -1.80 -8.79
N VAL A 48 -18.57 -1.75 -7.86
CA VAL A 48 -17.71 -2.89 -7.49
C VAL A 48 -18.03 -3.40 -6.10
N ASN A 49 -17.62 -4.63 -5.81
CA ASN A 49 -17.87 -5.32 -4.54
C ASN A 49 -16.56 -5.49 -3.78
N ILE A 50 -16.35 -4.74 -2.71
CA ILE A 50 -15.18 -4.88 -1.85
C ILE A 50 -15.20 -6.25 -1.17
N LYS A 51 -14.08 -6.99 -1.25
CA LYS A 51 -13.89 -8.32 -0.66
C LYS A 51 -12.82 -8.34 0.42
N GLN A 52 -11.93 -7.36 0.43
CA GLN A 52 -10.83 -7.27 1.40
C GLN A 52 -10.19 -5.88 1.37
N ILE A 53 -9.46 -5.59 2.42
CA ILE A 53 -8.59 -4.41 2.55
C ILE A 53 -7.16 -4.90 2.64
N LEU A 54 -6.28 -4.34 1.83
CA LEU A 54 -4.86 -4.68 1.75
C LEU A 54 -4.05 -3.52 2.30
N LEU A 55 -3.06 -3.82 3.14
CA LEU A 55 -2.19 -2.81 3.75
C LEU A 55 -0.73 -3.08 3.37
N THR A 56 -0.03 -2.06 2.89
CA THR A 56 1.39 -2.15 2.57
C THR A 56 2.25 -2.05 3.85
N HIS A 57 1.88 -1.17 4.78
CA HIS A 57 2.59 -0.96 6.05
C HIS A 57 1.69 -0.27 7.10
N GLY A 58 2.19 -0.10 8.32
CA GLY A 58 1.39 0.31 9.49
C GLY A 58 1.39 1.80 9.83
N HIS A 59 1.72 2.72 8.92
CA HIS A 59 1.62 4.14 9.19
C HIS A 59 0.18 4.64 9.15
N LEU A 60 -0.10 5.61 10.00
CA LEU A 60 -1.44 6.12 10.29
C LEU A 60 -2.22 6.58 9.04
N ASP A 61 -1.53 7.20 8.09
CA ASP A 61 -2.10 7.75 6.87
C ASP A 61 -2.37 6.71 5.77
N HIS A 62 -1.92 5.45 5.97
CA HIS A 62 -2.23 4.29 5.14
C HIS A 62 -3.33 3.40 5.72
N VAL A 63 -3.60 3.50 7.03
CA VAL A 63 -4.50 2.56 7.71
C VAL A 63 -5.73 3.21 8.37
N GLY A 64 -5.80 4.54 8.38
CA GLY A 64 -6.75 5.29 9.21
C GLY A 64 -8.23 4.99 8.99
N ALA A 65 -8.65 4.62 7.78
CA ALA A 65 -10.03 4.24 7.48
C ALA A 65 -10.23 2.72 7.40
N ALA A 66 -9.18 1.91 7.55
CA ALA A 66 -9.25 0.47 7.32
C ALA A 66 -10.31 -0.23 8.17
N VAL A 67 -10.35 0.05 9.48
CA VAL A 67 -11.29 -0.60 10.41
C VAL A 67 -12.75 -0.21 10.12
N GLU A 68 -13.01 1.06 9.81
CA GLU A 68 -14.36 1.52 9.48
C GLU A 68 -14.87 0.88 8.19
N LEU A 69 -14.02 0.84 7.15
CA LEU A 69 -14.36 0.24 5.86
C LEU A 69 -14.50 -1.29 5.96
N ALA A 70 -13.63 -1.96 6.73
CA ALA A 70 -13.73 -3.39 6.97
C ALA A 70 -15.06 -3.76 7.62
N LYS A 71 -15.48 -2.98 8.63
CA LYS A 71 -16.78 -3.15 9.29
C LYS A 71 -17.95 -2.84 8.36
N HIS A 72 -17.85 -1.81 7.53
CA HIS A 72 -18.92 -1.40 6.61
C HIS A 72 -19.20 -2.46 5.54
N TYR A 73 -18.13 -3.04 4.97
CA TYR A 73 -18.22 -4.04 3.90
C TYR A 73 -18.25 -5.49 4.42
N ASP A 74 -18.10 -5.70 5.73
CA ASP A 74 -17.97 -7.04 6.35
C ASP A 74 -16.82 -7.85 5.74
N VAL A 75 -15.62 -7.26 5.68
CA VAL A 75 -14.44 -7.84 5.04
C VAL A 75 -13.23 -7.82 5.96
N LYS A 76 -12.21 -8.62 5.60
CA LYS A 76 -10.97 -8.75 6.34
C LYS A 76 -9.96 -7.67 5.97
N ILE A 77 -9.13 -7.30 6.96
CA ILE A 77 -7.93 -6.49 6.80
C ILE A 77 -6.75 -7.45 6.69
N ILE A 78 -5.98 -7.35 5.60
CA ILE A 78 -4.90 -8.27 5.24
C ILE A 78 -3.61 -7.47 4.97
N GLY A 79 -2.50 -7.90 5.57
CA GLY A 79 -1.21 -7.22 5.47
C GLY A 79 -1.05 -6.19 6.60
N SER A 80 0.04 -5.55 6.79
CA SER A 80 1.36 -5.71 6.18
C SER A 80 2.08 -7.01 6.63
N ASN A 81 3.42 -6.97 6.79
CA ASN A 81 4.12 -8.05 7.51
C ASN A 81 4.07 -7.80 9.02
N GLN A 82 4.13 -8.88 9.81
CA GLN A 82 4.04 -8.83 11.27
C GLN A 82 5.10 -7.96 11.94
N GLU A 83 6.22 -7.70 11.29
CA GLU A 83 7.26 -6.79 11.80
C GLU A 83 6.75 -5.35 12.03
N ASP A 84 5.59 -4.99 11.44
CA ASP A 84 4.92 -3.69 11.66
C ASP A 84 3.90 -3.69 12.81
N GLU A 85 3.70 -4.78 13.55
CA GLU A 85 2.73 -4.86 14.66
C GLU A 85 2.83 -3.67 15.63
N PHE A 86 4.06 -3.23 15.93
CA PHE A 86 4.29 -2.10 16.82
C PHE A 86 3.73 -0.76 16.29
N LEU A 87 3.62 -0.59 14.97
CA LEU A 87 3.02 0.60 14.35
C LEU A 87 1.51 0.60 14.54
N PHE A 88 0.84 -0.54 14.33
CA PHE A 88 -0.60 -0.68 14.56
C PHE A 88 -0.96 -0.49 16.03
N SER A 89 -0.16 -1.04 16.94
CA SER A 89 -0.32 -0.83 18.38
C SER A 89 -0.03 0.61 18.79
N GLY A 90 0.86 1.29 18.08
CA GLY A 90 1.30 2.67 18.31
C GLY A 90 0.50 3.75 17.57
N LEU A 91 -0.62 3.43 16.92
CA LEU A 91 -1.42 4.41 16.17
C LEU A 91 -1.81 5.66 16.95
N PRO A 92 -2.24 5.60 18.24
CA PRO A 92 -2.54 6.81 19.01
C PRO A 92 -1.34 7.75 19.15
N GLN A 93 -0.13 7.21 19.33
CA GLN A 93 1.09 8.01 19.43
C GLN A 93 1.44 8.67 18.11
N GLN A 94 1.27 7.94 16.98
CA GLN A 94 1.43 8.52 15.64
C GLN A 94 0.43 9.67 15.43
N CYS A 95 -0.85 9.49 15.79
CA CYS A 95 -1.86 10.54 15.67
C CYS A 95 -1.50 11.80 16.45
N ILE A 96 -1.02 11.66 17.68
CA ILE A 96 -0.57 12.80 18.49
C ILE A 96 0.64 13.49 17.86
N GLN A 97 1.62 12.72 17.38
CA GLN A 97 2.85 13.25 16.81
C GLN A 97 2.60 14.06 15.53
N PHE A 98 1.65 13.63 14.70
CA PHE A 98 1.38 14.22 13.40
C PHE A 98 0.11 15.09 13.35
N GLY A 99 -0.57 15.28 14.47
CA GLY A 99 -1.82 16.06 14.53
C GLY A 99 -2.97 15.44 13.75
N PHE A 100 -3.00 14.12 13.68
CA PHE A 100 -4.04 13.36 12.98
C PHE A 100 -5.24 13.10 13.90
N PRO A 101 -6.44 12.89 13.32
CA PRO A 101 -7.57 12.35 14.07
C PRO A 101 -7.19 11.02 14.76
N TYR A 102 -7.75 10.80 15.96
CA TYR A 102 -7.45 9.59 16.71
C TYR A 102 -7.87 8.33 15.93
N ILE A 103 -6.95 7.38 15.88
CA ILE A 103 -7.17 6.04 15.32
C ILE A 103 -6.99 5.03 16.45
N GLU A 104 -8.02 4.21 16.68
CA GLU A 104 -7.96 3.12 17.66
C GLU A 104 -6.92 2.08 17.20
N PRO A 105 -6.06 1.57 18.11
CA PRO A 105 -5.17 0.47 17.77
C PRO A 105 -5.93 -0.76 17.28
N PHE A 106 -5.41 -1.38 16.25
CA PHE A 106 -5.94 -2.65 15.74
C PHE A 106 -4.81 -3.51 15.19
N LEU A 107 -5.11 -4.78 14.92
CA LEU A 107 -4.22 -5.66 14.17
C LEU A 107 -4.95 -6.16 12.92
N PRO A 108 -4.25 -6.37 11.81
CA PRO A 108 -4.81 -7.05 10.64
C PRO A 108 -5.32 -8.46 11.02
N ASP A 109 -6.34 -8.93 10.32
CA ASP A 109 -6.81 -10.32 10.46
C ASP A 109 -5.76 -11.33 10.02
N TYR A 110 -4.94 -10.95 9.03
CA TYR A 110 -3.85 -11.79 8.49
C TYR A 110 -2.63 -10.94 8.16
N TRP A 111 -1.46 -11.41 8.62
CA TRP A 111 -0.17 -10.88 8.22
C TRP A 111 0.31 -11.55 6.94
N LEU A 112 0.97 -10.80 6.07
CA LEU A 112 1.53 -11.30 4.82
C LEU A 112 3.06 -11.42 4.90
N LYS A 113 3.60 -12.31 4.07
CA LYS A 113 5.04 -12.56 3.94
C LYS A 113 5.45 -12.67 2.48
N GLU A 114 6.76 -12.66 2.26
CA GLU A 114 7.35 -12.88 0.94
C GLU A 114 6.78 -14.12 0.25
N GLY A 115 6.33 -13.93 -1.00
CA GLY A 115 5.82 -15.01 -1.85
C GLY A 115 4.34 -15.37 -1.66
N ASP A 116 3.66 -14.74 -0.71
CA ASP A 116 2.20 -14.90 -0.59
C ASP A 116 1.51 -14.36 -1.85
N LYS A 117 0.31 -14.87 -2.11
CA LYS A 117 -0.52 -14.45 -3.25
C LYS A 117 -1.90 -14.05 -2.78
N ILE A 118 -2.35 -12.89 -3.22
CA ILE A 118 -3.68 -12.36 -2.94
C ILE A 118 -4.53 -12.44 -4.21
N LYS A 119 -5.77 -12.90 -4.06
CA LYS A 119 -6.75 -12.92 -5.15
C LYS A 119 -7.81 -11.85 -4.97
N VAL A 120 -8.12 -11.15 -6.07
CA VAL A 120 -9.23 -10.21 -6.18
C VAL A 120 -10.02 -10.59 -7.43
N GLY A 121 -11.08 -11.37 -7.28
CA GLY A 121 -11.73 -12.03 -8.41
C GLY A 121 -10.75 -12.92 -9.18
N ASN A 122 -10.62 -12.68 -10.47
CA ASN A 122 -9.69 -13.41 -11.34
C ASN A 122 -8.26 -12.83 -11.34
N ILE A 123 -8.02 -11.75 -10.57
CA ILE A 123 -6.72 -11.10 -10.46
C ILE A 123 -5.90 -11.79 -9.37
N SER A 124 -4.60 -11.96 -9.63
CA SER A 124 -3.61 -12.39 -8.64
C SER A 124 -2.57 -11.31 -8.42
N LEU A 125 -2.32 -10.99 -7.16
CA LEU A 125 -1.22 -10.13 -6.73
C LEU A 125 -0.18 -10.96 -6.01
N ASP A 126 1.08 -10.84 -6.40
CA ASP A 126 2.20 -11.39 -5.65
C ASP A 126 2.64 -10.39 -4.57
N VAL A 127 3.07 -10.91 -3.44
CA VAL A 127 3.56 -10.12 -2.30
C VAL A 127 5.08 -10.18 -2.25
N LEU A 128 5.73 -9.00 -2.29
CA LEU A 128 7.15 -8.85 -2.01
C LEU A 128 7.35 -8.16 -0.67
N TYR A 129 8.21 -8.73 0.16
CA TYR A 129 8.64 -8.12 1.41
C TYR A 129 9.77 -7.13 1.15
N CYS A 130 9.50 -5.84 1.35
CA CYS A 130 10.39 -4.73 1.01
C CYS A 130 10.65 -3.82 2.22
N PRO A 131 11.36 -4.31 3.25
CA PRO A 131 11.64 -3.53 4.44
C PRO A 131 12.58 -2.34 4.16
N GLY A 132 12.54 -1.36 5.07
CA GLY A 132 13.43 -0.23 5.09
C GLY A 132 12.75 1.07 5.48
N HIS A 133 11.64 1.45 4.86
CA HIS A 133 10.78 2.54 5.34
C HIS A 133 10.13 2.15 6.68
N THR A 134 9.49 0.99 6.72
CA THR A 134 9.16 0.26 7.94
C THR A 134 9.75 -1.15 7.88
N PRO A 135 9.91 -1.84 9.02
CA PRO A 135 10.44 -3.20 9.02
C PRO A 135 9.46 -4.22 8.41
N GLY A 136 8.16 -3.95 8.44
CA GLY A 136 7.12 -4.85 7.92
C GLY A 136 6.56 -4.46 6.55
N HIS A 137 7.19 -3.54 5.83
CA HIS A 137 6.67 -3.06 4.56
C HIS A 137 6.61 -4.17 3.50
N ILE A 138 5.47 -4.26 2.80
CA ILE A 138 5.25 -5.16 1.66
C ILE A 138 4.77 -4.38 0.43
N VAL A 139 4.89 -5.00 -0.72
CA VAL A 139 4.50 -4.46 -2.03
C VAL A 139 3.60 -5.47 -2.73
N PHE A 140 2.55 -5.01 -3.41
CA PHE A 140 1.66 -5.85 -4.20
C PHE A 140 1.97 -5.72 -5.69
N ILE A 141 2.17 -6.85 -6.37
CA ILE A 141 2.58 -6.90 -7.78
C ILE A 141 1.52 -7.62 -8.61
N ASN A 142 1.04 -6.97 -9.67
CA ASN A 142 0.29 -7.62 -10.73
C ASN A 142 1.21 -7.78 -11.96
N HIS A 143 1.67 -9.00 -12.21
CA HIS A 143 2.59 -9.29 -13.30
C HIS A 143 1.96 -9.17 -14.68
N PRO A 144 0.71 -9.65 -14.93
CA PRO A 144 0.12 -9.57 -16.26
C PRO A 144 -0.05 -8.14 -16.77
N ASP A 145 -0.42 -7.21 -15.89
CA ASP A 145 -0.64 -5.80 -16.23
C ASP A 145 0.60 -4.92 -15.90
N LYS A 146 1.69 -5.52 -15.44
CA LYS A 146 2.97 -4.86 -15.09
C LYS A 146 2.80 -3.64 -14.21
N ILE A 147 2.05 -3.79 -13.13
CA ILE A 147 1.81 -2.73 -12.15
C ILE A 147 2.15 -3.20 -10.75
N ALA A 148 2.75 -2.32 -9.97
CA ALA A 148 3.10 -2.51 -8.57
C ALA A 148 2.47 -1.42 -7.68
N PHE A 149 1.96 -1.79 -6.52
CA PHE A 149 1.54 -0.87 -5.45
C PHE A 149 2.62 -0.91 -4.38
N VAL A 150 3.45 0.12 -4.38
CA VAL A 150 4.73 0.06 -3.65
C VAL A 150 4.70 0.77 -2.29
N GLY A 151 3.55 1.36 -1.91
CA GLY A 151 3.48 2.15 -0.69
C GLY A 151 4.63 3.17 -0.62
N ASP A 152 5.30 3.22 0.51
CA ASP A 152 6.36 4.19 0.78
C ASP A 152 7.78 3.62 0.57
N VAL A 153 7.94 2.66 -0.36
CA VAL A 153 9.26 2.14 -0.73
C VAL A 153 9.94 3.04 -1.77
N LEU A 154 9.25 3.39 -2.83
CA LEU A 154 9.79 4.12 -3.98
C LEU A 154 8.80 5.19 -4.45
N PHE A 155 9.30 6.38 -4.75
CA PHE A 155 8.54 7.51 -5.27
C PHE A 155 9.12 8.00 -6.59
N ASN A 156 8.38 8.80 -7.32
CA ASN A 156 8.88 9.47 -8.51
C ASN A 156 10.03 10.43 -8.13
N GLY A 157 11.26 10.06 -8.49
CA GLY A 157 12.47 10.83 -8.19
C GLY A 157 12.91 10.80 -6.71
N SER A 158 12.33 9.93 -5.88
CA SER A 158 12.67 9.84 -4.45
C SER A 158 12.47 8.41 -3.91
N ILE A 159 12.72 8.23 -2.63
CA ILE A 159 12.50 6.98 -1.89
C ILE A 159 11.84 7.28 -0.54
N GLY A 160 11.27 6.25 0.09
CA GLY A 160 10.75 6.37 1.45
C GLY A 160 11.80 6.83 2.45
N ARG A 161 11.38 7.62 3.42
CA ARG A 161 12.26 8.00 4.53
C ARG A 161 12.53 6.80 5.44
N THR A 162 13.67 6.80 6.09
CA THR A 162 14.15 5.68 6.92
C THR A 162 14.56 6.09 8.33
N ASP A 163 14.17 7.29 8.75
CA ASP A 163 14.48 7.88 10.04
C ASP A 163 13.35 7.66 11.09
N PHE A 164 12.31 6.91 10.74
CA PHE A 164 11.31 6.43 11.68
C PHE A 164 11.82 5.25 12.51
N PRO A 165 11.19 4.96 13.67
CA PRO A 165 11.57 3.82 14.50
C PRO A 165 11.67 2.52 13.68
N ARG A 166 12.82 1.82 13.78
CA ARG A 166 13.17 0.60 13.06
C ARG A 166 13.28 0.77 11.53
N GLY A 167 13.28 2.00 11.00
CA GLY A 167 13.62 2.27 9.62
C GLY A 167 15.10 1.97 9.34
N ASN A 168 15.42 1.55 8.10
CA ASN A 168 16.78 1.18 7.70
C ASN A 168 17.02 1.53 6.23
N HIS A 169 17.92 2.47 6.00
CA HIS A 169 18.23 2.92 4.63
C HIS A 169 18.86 1.84 3.75
N ALA A 170 19.77 1.03 4.31
CA ALA A 170 20.42 -0.04 3.56
C ALA A 170 19.42 -1.11 3.11
N ASP A 171 18.46 -1.47 3.99
CA ASP A 171 17.40 -2.41 3.66
C ASP A 171 16.47 -1.84 2.59
N LEU A 172 16.12 -0.55 2.66
CA LEU A 172 15.28 0.10 1.66
C LEU A 172 15.94 0.08 0.28
N ILE A 173 17.20 0.50 0.18
CA ILE A 173 17.97 0.46 -1.08
C ILE A 173 18.09 -0.97 -1.61
N SER A 174 18.34 -1.94 -0.73
CA SER A 174 18.39 -3.36 -1.09
C SER A 174 17.04 -3.85 -1.64
N SER A 175 15.94 -3.51 -0.98
CA SER A 175 14.57 -3.84 -1.41
C SER A 175 14.29 -3.30 -2.82
N ILE A 176 14.64 -2.04 -3.07
CA ILE A 176 14.44 -1.43 -4.39
C ILE A 176 15.34 -2.10 -5.44
N LYS A 177 16.66 -2.15 -5.21
CA LYS A 177 17.63 -2.60 -6.21
C LYS A 177 17.52 -4.10 -6.52
N HIS A 178 17.21 -4.95 -5.53
CA HIS A 178 17.23 -6.39 -5.69
C HIS A 178 15.86 -7.05 -5.84
N LYS A 179 14.76 -6.33 -5.52
CA LYS A 179 13.41 -6.89 -5.62
C LYS A 179 12.53 -6.14 -6.62
N LEU A 180 12.49 -4.80 -6.58
CA LEU A 180 11.61 -4.02 -7.45
C LEU A 180 12.20 -3.83 -8.84
N LEU A 181 13.41 -3.28 -8.95
CA LEU A 181 14.02 -3.02 -10.26
C LEU A 181 14.18 -4.27 -11.14
N PRO A 182 14.47 -5.49 -10.62
CA PRO A 182 14.54 -6.69 -11.44
C PRO A 182 13.21 -7.14 -12.06
N LEU A 183 12.06 -6.61 -11.63
CA LEU A 183 10.75 -6.93 -12.23
C LEU A 183 10.67 -6.47 -13.69
N GLY A 184 11.39 -5.41 -14.08
CA GLY A 184 11.46 -4.92 -15.43
C GLY A 184 11.22 -3.43 -15.58
N ASP A 185 11.85 -2.82 -16.56
CA ASP A 185 11.79 -1.37 -16.79
C ASP A 185 10.40 -0.87 -17.22
N ASP A 186 9.58 -1.75 -17.78
CA ASP A 186 8.23 -1.50 -18.26
C ASP A 186 7.14 -1.66 -17.17
N PHE A 187 7.52 -2.03 -15.94
CA PHE A 187 6.62 -1.98 -14.81
C PHE A 187 6.38 -0.53 -14.38
N ILE A 188 5.10 -0.17 -14.28
CA ILE A 188 4.66 1.07 -13.64
C ILE A 188 4.38 0.81 -12.17
N PHE A 189 4.46 1.84 -11.34
CA PHE A 189 4.08 1.69 -9.94
C PHE A 189 3.25 2.87 -9.43
N VAL A 190 2.37 2.54 -8.49
CA VAL A 190 1.60 3.47 -7.68
C VAL A 190 2.32 3.61 -6.35
N PRO A 191 2.89 4.77 -6.04
CA PRO A 191 3.51 5.03 -4.73
C PRO A 191 2.44 5.39 -3.69
N GLY A 192 2.79 5.35 -2.42
CA GLY A 192 1.93 5.84 -1.33
C GLY A 192 1.63 7.34 -1.44
N HIS A 193 2.56 8.12 -1.99
CA HIS A 193 2.40 9.56 -2.17
C HIS A 193 2.93 10.04 -3.52
N GLY A 194 2.28 11.09 -4.06
CA GLY A 194 2.73 11.74 -5.28
C GLY A 194 2.39 10.98 -6.56
N PRO A 195 3.03 11.34 -7.69
CA PRO A 195 2.69 10.77 -8.99
C PRO A 195 3.26 9.38 -9.19
N MET A 196 2.60 8.61 -10.05
CA MET A 196 3.11 7.33 -10.55
C MET A 196 4.43 7.50 -11.32
N SER A 197 5.20 6.42 -11.40
CA SER A 197 6.41 6.34 -12.21
C SER A 197 6.59 4.92 -12.76
N SER A 198 7.76 4.63 -13.35
CA SER A 198 8.14 3.29 -13.78
C SER A 198 9.51 2.90 -13.21
N PHE A 199 9.73 1.60 -13.05
CA PHE A 199 11.05 1.14 -12.56
C PHE A 199 12.18 1.50 -13.52
N GLY A 200 11.92 1.53 -14.83
CA GLY A 200 12.89 1.98 -15.81
C GLY A 200 13.25 3.46 -15.67
N HIS A 201 12.26 4.33 -15.44
CA HIS A 201 12.52 5.74 -15.19
C HIS A 201 13.36 5.94 -13.92
N GLU A 202 12.96 5.30 -12.82
CA GLU A 202 13.64 5.46 -11.53
C GLU A 202 15.06 4.86 -11.53
N ARG A 203 15.29 3.77 -12.24
CA ARG A 203 16.62 3.18 -12.41
C ARG A 203 17.64 4.18 -12.98
N ILE A 204 17.18 5.05 -13.90
CA ILE A 204 18.05 6.00 -14.62
C ILE A 204 18.10 7.34 -13.91
N ASN A 205 16.98 7.82 -13.39
CA ASN A 205 16.83 9.22 -13.00
C ASN A 205 16.71 9.44 -11.49
N ASN A 206 16.49 8.39 -10.69
CA ASN A 206 16.34 8.56 -9.25
C ASN A 206 17.68 8.79 -8.57
N PRO A 207 17.91 9.96 -7.93
CA PRO A 207 19.19 10.32 -7.35
C PRO A 207 19.62 9.44 -6.17
N PHE A 208 18.68 8.70 -5.56
CA PHE A 208 18.96 7.80 -4.44
C PHE A 208 19.40 6.40 -4.91
N LEU A 209 19.26 6.10 -6.19
CA LEU A 209 19.57 4.78 -6.75
C LEU A 209 20.85 4.75 -7.60
N ALA A 210 21.53 5.91 -7.71
CA ALA A 210 22.77 6.04 -8.45
C ALA A 210 23.92 5.22 -7.83
#